data_e6790f8cfc885482581cb94fcc79c952
#
_entry.id   e6790f8cfc885482581cb94fcc79c952
#
_cell.length_a   1.000
_cell.length_b   1.000
_cell.length_c   1.000
_cell.angle_alpha   90.00
_cell.angle_beta   90.00
_cell.angle_gamma   90.00
#
_symmetry.space_group_name_H-M   'P 1'
#
loop_
_entity.id
_entity.type
_entity.pdbx_description
1 polymer ?
#
loop_
_entity_poly.entity_id
_entity_poly.type
_entity_poly.pdbx_seq_one_letter_code
_entity_poly.pdbx_strand_id
1 'polypeptide(L)'
;MTPTSAVRLGVGGPVGSGKTALVDTLCKRMRDRYELAVVTNDIFTKEDMEFLVRSESLAPDRIVGVQTGGCPHTAIREDASMNLDALEALGRRFPELDLLLLESGGDNLAASFSPELVDASIYVIDVAGGDKVPRKGGPGVTRSDLLVINKTDLAPYVGASLEVMARDAAAVRGIRPVVFTNLKTGEGVADVIAWIEHELLFDR
;
A
#
# COMPACT_ATOMS: atom_id res chain seq x y z
N MET A 1 4.05 25.73 -17.62
CA MET A 1 4.60 24.63 -16.82
C MET A 1 3.55 23.54 -16.80
N THR A 2 3.82 22.38 -17.37
CA THR A 2 2.96 21.18 -17.19
C THR A 2 2.91 20.90 -15.69
N PRO A 3 1.73 20.71 -15.09
CA PRO A 3 1.66 20.29 -13.69
C PRO A 3 2.43 18.97 -13.57
N THR A 4 3.38 18.91 -12.66
CA THR A 4 4.01 17.63 -12.29
C THR A 4 2.88 16.76 -11.77
N SER A 5 2.61 15.66 -12.45
CA SER A 5 1.58 14.73 -11.98
C SER A 5 2.02 14.17 -10.62
N ALA A 6 1.10 14.10 -9.67
CA ALA A 6 1.35 13.44 -8.39
C ALA A 6 1.93 12.04 -8.60
N VAL A 7 2.87 11.64 -7.76
CA VAL A 7 3.37 10.26 -7.75
C VAL A 7 2.26 9.32 -7.27
N ARG A 8 2.07 8.21 -7.95
CA ARG A 8 1.04 7.21 -7.64
C ARG A 8 1.68 5.99 -6.97
N LEU A 9 1.32 5.74 -5.71
CA LEU A 9 1.84 4.64 -4.92
C LEU A 9 0.74 3.62 -4.63
N GLY A 10 0.91 2.39 -5.14
CA GLY A 10 0.02 1.27 -4.86
C GLY A 10 0.33 0.60 -3.53
N VAL A 11 -0.70 0.28 -2.75
CA VAL A 11 -0.59 -0.50 -1.52
C VAL A 11 -1.44 -1.76 -1.67
N GLY A 12 -0.79 -2.90 -1.90
CA GLY A 12 -1.42 -4.21 -2.10
C GLY A 12 -1.14 -5.18 -0.95
N GLY A 13 -1.84 -6.31 -0.96
CA GLY A 13 -1.62 -7.39 -0.01
C GLY A 13 -2.90 -8.13 0.39
N PRO A 14 -2.78 -9.27 1.09
CA PRO A 14 -3.91 -10.08 1.52
C PRO A 14 -4.89 -9.33 2.44
N VAL A 15 -6.12 -9.84 2.50
CA VAL A 15 -7.11 -9.37 3.47
C VAL A 15 -6.54 -9.50 4.89
N GLY A 16 -6.69 -8.46 5.69
CA GLY A 16 -6.24 -8.44 7.08
C GLY A 16 -4.73 -8.23 7.27
N SER A 17 -3.92 -8.07 6.22
CA SER A 17 -2.47 -7.83 6.35
C SER A 17 -2.12 -6.47 6.99
N GLY A 18 -3.05 -5.51 6.94
CA GLY A 18 -2.88 -4.16 7.49
C GLY A 18 -2.63 -3.08 6.44
N LYS A 19 -3.05 -3.27 5.19
CA LYS A 19 -2.98 -2.26 4.13
C LYS A 19 -3.60 -0.93 4.54
N THR A 20 -4.88 -0.98 4.93
CA THR A 20 -5.64 0.21 5.33
C THR A 20 -5.02 0.90 6.54
N ALA A 21 -4.50 0.12 7.51
CA ALA A 21 -3.77 0.66 8.66
C ALA A 21 -2.45 1.33 8.24
N LEU A 22 -1.76 0.79 7.23
CA LEU A 22 -0.57 1.42 6.68
C LEU A 22 -0.92 2.74 5.98
N VAL A 23 -1.95 2.73 5.13
CA VAL A 23 -2.43 3.94 4.43
C VAL A 23 -2.83 5.03 5.44
N ASP A 24 -3.62 4.69 6.47
CA ASP A 24 -3.99 5.61 7.55
C ASP A 24 -2.76 6.21 8.24
N THR A 25 -1.80 5.36 8.59
CA THR A 25 -0.57 5.77 9.28
C THR A 25 0.29 6.68 8.41
N LEU A 26 0.45 6.35 7.13
CA LEU A 26 1.20 7.18 6.17
C LEU A 26 0.54 8.54 6.01
N CYS A 27 -0.79 8.58 5.79
CA CYS A 27 -1.53 9.83 5.69
C CYS A 27 -1.30 10.73 6.91
N LYS A 28 -1.50 10.21 8.12
CA LYS A 28 -1.33 10.96 9.37
C LYS A 28 0.08 11.46 9.61
N ARG A 29 1.08 10.70 9.20
CA ARG A 29 2.51 11.05 9.41
C ARG A 29 3.06 11.99 8.35
N MET A 30 2.47 12.01 7.15
CA MET A 30 3.02 12.75 6.02
C MET A 30 2.20 14.00 5.64
N ARG A 31 0.91 14.07 5.96
CA ARG A 31 -0.02 15.14 5.55
C ARG A 31 0.38 16.56 5.94
N ASP A 32 1.23 16.72 6.96
CA ASP A 32 1.69 18.06 7.39
C ASP A 32 2.87 18.57 6.54
N ARG A 33 3.44 17.69 5.70
CA ARG A 33 4.59 18.00 4.84
C ARG A 33 4.31 17.82 3.35
N TYR A 34 3.33 16.99 3.00
CA TYR A 34 2.99 16.64 1.63
C TYR A 34 1.49 16.71 1.37
N GLU A 35 1.13 17.09 0.17
CA GLU A 35 -0.24 17.08 -0.31
C GLU A 35 -0.63 15.68 -0.76
N LEU A 36 -1.53 15.04 -0.01
CA LEU A 36 -1.90 13.63 -0.18
C LEU A 36 -3.36 13.47 -0.59
N ALA A 37 -3.64 12.41 -1.36
CA ALA A 37 -4.99 11.88 -1.54
C ALA A 37 -4.96 10.35 -1.62
N VAL A 38 -6.12 9.71 -1.38
CA VAL A 38 -6.26 8.25 -1.32
C VAL A 38 -7.40 7.78 -2.19
N VAL A 39 -7.17 6.72 -2.95
CA VAL A 39 -8.19 5.88 -3.57
C VAL A 39 -8.14 4.52 -2.88
N THR A 40 -9.28 4.06 -2.34
CA THR A 40 -9.44 2.69 -1.86
C THR A 40 -10.26 1.88 -2.85
N ASN A 41 -9.85 0.66 -3.09
CA ASN A 41 -10.53 -0.25 -3.99
C ASN A 41 -11.08 -1.44 -3.20
N ASP A 42 -12.41 -1.63 -3.25
CA ASP A 42 -13.06 -2.77 -2.63
C ASP A 42 -14.11 -3.36 -3.59
N ILE A 43 -14.47 -4.62 -3.37
CA ILE A 43 -15.39 -5.35 -4.25
C ILE A 43 -16.83 -4.89 -4.07
N PHE A 44 -17.31 -4.82 -2.82
CA PHE A 44 -18.73 -4.63 -2.49
C PHE A 44 -18.99 -3.51 -1.49
N THR A 45 -17.98 -2.98 -0.83
CA THR A 45 -18.14 -2.04 0.27
C THR A 45 -17.28 -0.79 0.08
N LYS A 46 -17.53 0.22 0.88
CA LYS A 46 -16.65 1.39 1.04
C LYS A 46 -16.02 1.41 2.44
N GLU A 47 -15.89 0.24 3.05
CA GLU A 47 -15.50 0.12 4.45
C GLU A 47 -14.11 0.72 4.71
N ASP A 48 -13.14 0.46 3.82
CA ASP A 48 -11.80 1.04 3.93
C ASP A 48 -11.82 2.56 3.80
N MET A 49 -12.59 3.11 2.84
CA MET A 49 -12.78 4.56 2.71
C MET A 49 -13.43 5.13 3.97
N GLU A 50 -14.51 4.51 4.46
CA GLU A 50 -15.21 4.97 5.66
C GLU A 50 -14.33 4.89 6.90
N PHE A 51 -13.48 3.87 7.00
CA PHE A 51 -12.48 3.77 8.06
C PHE A 51 -11.50 4.95 8.02
N LEU A 52 -10.93 5.26 6.86
CA LEU A 52 -9.98 6.37 6.70
C LEU A 52 -10.63 7.73 7.02
N VAL A 53 -11.89 7.92 6.63
CA VAL A 53 -12.66 9.13 6.98
C VAL A 53 -12.91 9.22 8.48
N ARG A 54 -13.39 8.14 9.11
CA ARG A 54 -13.62 8.10 10.57
C ARG A 54 -12.35 8.26 11.38
N SER A 55 -11.23 7.78 10.85
CA SER A 55 -9.90 7.89 11.45
C SER A 55 -9.27 9.27 11.27
N GLU A 56 -9.93 10.15 10.51
CA GLU A 56 -9.40 11.49 10.18
C GLU A 56 -8.01 11.42 9.52
N SER A 57 -7.80 10.45 8.65
CA SER A 57 -6.53 10.24 7.94
C SER A 57 -6.20 11.45 7.07
N LEU A 58 -7.17 11.91 6.28
CA LEU A 58 -7.17 13.12 5.45
C LEU A 58 -8.56 13.77 5.48
N ALA A 59 -8.67 14.96 4.88
CA ALA A 59 -9.97 15.58 4.62
C ALA A 59 -10.84 14.64 3.75
N PRO A 60 -12.16 14.50 4.02
CA PRO A 60 -13.03 13.53 3.35
C PRO A 60 -13.05 13.64 1.81
N ASP A 61 -12.85 14.83 1.29
CA ASP A 61 -12.84 15.09 -0.15
C ASP A 61 -11.52 14.67 -0.85
N ARG A 62 -10.52 14.27 -0.09
CA ARG A 62 -9.25 13.67 -0.55
C ARG A 62 -9.24 12.14 -0.48
N ILE A 63 -10.36 11.52 -0.06
CA ILE A 63 -10.50 10.06 0.05
C ILE A 63 -11.64 9.60 -0.85
N VAL A 64 -11.35 8.72 -1.79
CA VAL A 64 -12.33 8.18 -2.75
C VAL A 64 -12.38 6.66 -2.64
N GLY A 65 -13.56 6.10 -2.44
CA GLY A 65 -13.80 4.65 -2.50
C GLY A 65 -14.33 4.23 -3.86
N VAL A 66 -13.66 3.29 -4.52
CA VAL A 66 -14.07 2.68 -5.78
C VAL A 66 -14.62 1.29 -5.51
N GLN A 67 -15.88 1.04 -5.92
CA GLN A 67 -16.49 -0.28 -5.86
C GLN A 67 -16.40 -0.94 -7.24
N THR A 68 -15.69 -2.03 -7.34
CA THR A 68 -15.38 -2.67 -8.63
C THR A 68 -16.33 -3.77 -9.02
N GLY A 69 -17.22 -4.22 -8.12
CA GLY A 69 -18.28 -5.19 -8.40
C GLY A 69 -17.79 -6.58 -8.84
N GLY A 70 -16.49 -6.82 -8.82
CA GLY A 70 -15.86 -8.05 -9.31
C GLY A 70 -14.57 -8.40 -8.58
N CYS A 71 -13.72 -9.21 -9.20
CA CYS A 71 -12.47 -9.64 -8.61
C CYS A 71 -11.52 -8.45 -8.38
N PRO A 72 -10.96 -8.26 -7.16
CA PRO A 72 -10.04 -7.14 -6.85
C PRO A 72 -8.80 -7.11 -7.76
N HIS A 73 -8.35 -8.27 -8.20
CA HIS A 73 -7.20 -8.38 -9.10
C HIS A 73 -7.47 -7.75 -10.46
N THR A 74 -8.69 -7.92 -10.99
CA THR A 74 -9.10 -7.36 -12.28
C THR A 74 -9.02 -5.83 -12.23
N ALA A 75 -9.49 -5.22 -11.16
CA ALA A 75 -9.57 -3.77 -11.03
C ALA A 75 -8.20 -3.05 -10.91
N ILE A 76 -7.17 -3.76 -10.48
CA ILE A 76 -5.82 -3.17 -10.39
C ILE A 76 -4.89 -3.63 -11.53
N ARG A 77 -5.35 -4.53 -12.41
CA ARG A 77 -4.51 -5.10 -13.46
C ARG A 77 -5.18 -5.17 -14.84
N GLU A 78 -6.34 -5.84 -14.96
CA GLU A 78 -6.95 -6.17 -16.25
C GLU A 78 -7.96 -5.12 -16.72
N ASP A 79 -8.72 -4.55 -15.80
CA ASP A 79 -9.66 -3.45 -16.05
C ASP A 79 -9.46 -2.36 -15.00
N ALA A 80 -8.44 -1.57 -15.22
CA ALA A 80 -8.02 -0.50 -14.33
C ALA A 80 -8.82 0.80 -14.50
N SER A 81 -9.79 0.85 -15.40
CA SER A 81 -10.46 2.07 -15.85
C SER A 81 -11.08 2.87 -14.71
N MET A 82 -11.83 2.23 -13.80
CA MET A 82 -12.47 2.91 -12.68
C MET A 82 -11.46 3.55 -11.71
N ASN A 83 -10.34 2.87 -11.47
CA ASN A 83 -9.28 3.39 -10.62
C ASN A 83 -8.51 4.52 -11.30
N LEU A 84 -8.24 4.41 -12.61
CA LEU A 84 -7.64 5.49 -13.39
C LEU A 84 -8.51 6.73 -13.36
N ASP A 85 -9.82 6.60 -13.61
CA ASP A 85 -10.78 7.71 -13.56
C ASP A 85 -10.78 8.41 -12.18
N ALA A 86 -10.73 7.64 -11.09
CA ALA A 86 -10.70 8.16 -9.72
C ALA A 86 -9.39 8.91 -9.44
N LEU A 87 -8.24 8.33 -9.81
CA LEU A 87 -6.92 8.95 -9.66
C LEU A 87 -6.82 10.24 -10.46
N GLU A 88 -7.28 10.25 -11.72
CA GLU A 88 -7.29 11.44 -12.55
C GLU A 88 -8.25 12.52 -12.04
N ALA A 89 -9.43 12.13 -11.51
CA ALA A 89 -10.38 13.07 -10.93
C ALA A 89 -9.77 13.78 -9.71
N LEU A 90 -9.07 13.04 -8.83
CA LEU A 90 -8.34 13.62 -7.70
C LEU A 90 -7.21 14.54 -8.18
N GLY A 91 -6.40 14.11 -9.14
CA GLY A 91 -5.32 14.93 -9.69
C GLY A 91 -5.80 16.23 -10.35
N ARG A 92 -6.96 16.19 -11.02
CA ARG A 92 -7.60 17.41 -11.57
C ARG A 92 -8.16 18.33 -10.49
N ARG A 93 -8.72 17.75 -9.42
CA ARG A 93 -9.30 18.51 -8.32
C ARG A 93 -8.24 19.14 -7.42
N PHE A 94 -7.12 18.47 -7.25
CA PHE A 94 -6.01 18.90 -6.38
C PHE A 94 -4.70 18.88 -7.18
N PRO A 95 -4.44 19.90 -8.01
CA PRO A 95 -3.27 19.93 -8.88
C PRO A 95 -1.93 20.07 -8.13
N GLU A 96 -1.99 20.36 -6.84
CA GLU A 96 -0.84 20.47 -5.94
C GLU A 96 -0.43 19.15 -5.29
N LEU A 97 -1.13 18.04 -5.55
CA LEU A 97 -0.81 16.75 -4.95
C LEU A 97 0.63 16.31 -5.22
N ASP A 98 1.31 15.89 -4.16
CA ASP A 98 2.62 15.25 -4.22
C ASP A 98 2.47 13.73 -4.40
N LEU A 99 1.54 13.11 -3.64
CA LEU A 99 1.38 11.66 -3.60
C LEU A 99 -0.10 11.24 -3.61
N LEU A 100 -0.41 10.31 -4.52
CA LEU A 100 -1.68 9.60 -4.62
C LEU A 100 -1.49 8.15 -4.16
N LEU A 101 -2.14 7.77 -3.06
CA LEU A 101 -2.14 6.40 -2.58
C LEU A 101 -3.31 5.63 -3.22
N LEU A 102 -3.05 4.45 -3.75
CA LEU A 102 -4.07 3.52 -4.26
C LEU A 102 -4.02 2.22 -3.46
N GLU A 103 -5.00 2.00 -2.59
CA GLU A 103 -5.14 0.74 -1.87
C GLU A 103 -5.90 -0.28 -2.71
N SER A 104 -5.35 -1.49 -2.87
CA SER A 104 -6.05 -2.60 -3.52
C SER A 104 -7.05 -3.26 -2.58
N GLY A 105 -8.11 -3.82 -3.10
CA GLY A 105 -8.91 -4.85 -2.40
C GLY A 105 -8.01 -6.02 -1.98
N GLY A 106 -8.39 -6.78 -0.95
CA GLY A 106 -7.56 -7.89 -0.47
C GLY A 106 -7.27 -8.94 -1.54
N ASP A 107 -6.04 -9.40 -1.63
CA ASP A 107 -5.59 -10.40 -2.59
C ASP A 107 -4.93 -11.63 -1.93
N ASN A 108 -4.50 -12.59 -2.73
CA ASN A 108 -3.91 -13.86 -2.29
C ASN A 108 -2.45 -14.03 -2.73
N LEU A 109 -1.64 -13.00 -2.71
CA LEU A 109 -0.23 -12.94 -3.16
C LEU A 109 -0.05 -12.90 -4.69
N ALA A 110 -1.10 -13.06 -5.47
CA ALA A 110 -1.03 -13.11 -6.94
C ALA A 110 -1.17 -11.73 -7.60
N ALA A 111 -1.67 -10.74 -6.88
CA ALA A 111 -1.91 -9.42 -7.43
C ALA A 111 -0.63 -8.61 -7.59
N SER A 112 -0.57 -7.86 -8.68
CA SER A 112 0.38 -6.78 -8.91
C SER A 112 -0.36 -5.65 -9.61
N PHE A 113 -0.02 -4.42 -9.29
CA PHE A 113 -0.60 -3.26 -9.96
C PHE A 113 -0.18 -3.19 -11.43
N SER A 114 -1.09 -2.73 -12.29
CA SER A 114 -0.73 -2.31 -13.64
C SER A 114 0.19 -1.09 -13.58
N PRO A 115 1.24 -1.03 -14.43
CA PRO A 115 2.10 0.15 -14.56
C PRO A 115 1.36 1.44 -14.93
N GLU A 116 0.15 1.31 -15.47
CA GLU A 116 -0.71 2.47 -15.80
C GLU A 116 -1.32 3.11 -14.56
N LEU A 117 -1.48 2.34 -13.47
CA LEU A 117 -2.11 2.81 -12.25
C LEU A 117 -1.12 3.48 -11.30
N VAL A 118 0.08 2.91 -11.16
CA VAL A 118 1.02 3.30 -10.12
C VAL A 118 2.45 3.38 -10.65
N ASP A 119 3.21 4.32 -10.10
CA ASP A 119 4.63 4.49 -10.39
C ASP A 119 5.49 3.53 -9.57
N ALA A 120 5.02 3.21 -8.35
CA ALA A 120 5.64 2.23 -7.46
C ALA A 120 4.60 1.51 -6.60
N SER A 121 5.00 0.40 -5.97
CA SER A 121 4.11 -0.43 -5.17
C SER A 121 4.74 -0.89 -3.87
N ILE A 122 3.96 -0.81 -2.79
CA ILE A 122 4.21 -1.48 -1.51
C ILE A 122 3.33 -2.72 -1.46
N TYR A 123 3.90 -3.85 -1.08
CA TYR A 123 3.13 -5.04 -0.80
C TYR A 123 3.20 -5.38 0.68
N VAL A 124 2.03 -5.52 1.33
CA VAL A 124 1.94 -5.76 2.78
C VAL A 124 1.53 -7.20 3.03
N ILE A 125 2.37 -7.95 3.72
CA ILE A 125 2.04 -9.24 4.31
C ILE A 125 2.14 -9.14 5.83
N ASP A 126 1.68 -10.14 6.56
CA ASP A 126 1.85 -10.17 8.02
C ASP A 126 2.38 -11.52 8.52
N VAL A 127 2.87 -11.52 9.75
CA VAL A 127 3.45 -12.72 10.36
C VAL A 127 2.43 -13.82 10.66
N ALA A 128 1.13 -13.48 10.77
CA ALA A 128 0.07 -14.46 11.04
C ALA A 128 -0.17 -15.41 9.85
N GLY A 129 0.22 -15.00 8.64
CA GLY A 129 0.26 -15.87 7.47
C GLY A 129 1.32 -16.99 7.55
N GLY A 130 2.21 -16.92 8.55
CA GLY A 130 3.31 -17.85 8.79
C GLY A 130 4.62 -17.45 8.12
N ASP A 131 5.74 -17.93 8.68
CA ASP A 131 7.10 -17.57 8.25
C ASP A 131 7.46 -18.03 6.82
N LYS A 132 6.65 -18.91 6.25
CA LYS A 132 6.84 -19.44 4.89
C LYS A 132 6.29 -18.54 3.78
N VAL A 133 5.53 -17.48 4.13
CA VAL A 133 4.89 -16.61 3.13
C VAL A 133 5.92 -15.97 2.18
N PRO A 134 7.04 -15.40 2.64
CA PRO A 134 8.00 -14.79 1.72
C PRO A 134 8.57 -15.78 0.70
N ARG A 135 8.96 -17.00 1.10
CA ARG A 135 9.54 -18.00 0.18
C ARG A 135 8.55 -18.62 -0.79
N LYS A 136 7.23 -18.64 -0.44
CA LYS A 136 6.18 -19.05 -1.39
C LYS A 136 6.11 -18.08 -2.57
N GLY A 137 6.53 -16.84 -2.35
CA GLY A 137 6.59 -15.84 -3.38
C GLY A 137 5.20 -15.41 -3.86
N GLY A 138 5.12 -15.16 -5.14
CA GLY A 138 3.99 -14.53 -5.83
C GLY A 138 4.37 -13.14 -6.30
N PRO A 139 3.70 -12.61 -7.34
CA PRO A 139 4.06 -11.30 -7.93
C PRO A 139 4.08 -10.17 -6.91
N GLY A 140 3.13 -10.13 -5.98
CA GLY A 140 3.09 -9.11 -4.93
C GLY A 140 4.35 -9.11 -4.07
N VAL A 141 4.79 -10.29 -3.61
CA VAL A 141 6.00 -10.41 -2.78
C VAL A 141 7.27 -10.16 -3.59
N THR A 142 7.37 -10.71 -4.80
CA THR A 142 8.64 -10.73 -5.56
C THR A 142 8.87 -9.49 -6.41
N ARG A 143 7.81 -8.78 -6.83
CA ARG A 143 7.89 -7.67 -7.80
C ARG A 143 7.59 -6.30 -7.23
N SER A 144 6.91 -6.21 -6.07
CA SER A 144 6.70 -4.91 -5.43
C SER A 144 8.02 -4.20 -5.15
N ASP A 145 8.02 -2.89 -5.19
CA ASP A 145 9.20 -2.07 -4.96
C ASP A 145 9.62 -2.16 -3.49
N LEU A 146 8.65 -2.11 -2.57
CA LEU A 146 8.85 -2.35 -1.15
C LEU A 146 7.96 -3.51 -0.65
N LEU A 147 8.52 -4.43 0.13
CA LEU A 147 7.77 -5.41 0.90
C LEU A 147 7.69 -4.98 2.36
N VAL A 148 6.48 -4.89 2.90
CA VAL A 148 6.23 -4.66 4.32
C VAL A 148 5.77 -5.96 4.97
N ILE A 149 6.46 -6.40 6.04
CA ILE A 149 6.08 -7.54 6.87
C ILE A 149 5.56 -6.99 8.20
N ASN A 150 4.25 -6.97 8.34
CA ASN A 150 3.55 -6.32 9.44
C ASN A 150 3.22 -7.26 10.59
N LYS A 151 2.77 -6.68 11.72
CA LYS A 151 2.34 -7.36 12.95
C LYS A 151 3.44 -8.19 13.60
N THR A 152 4.66 -7.66 13.60
CA THR A 152 5.85 -8.35 14.15
C THR A 152 5.67 -8.79 15.60
N ASP A 153 4.84 -8.08 16.38
CA ASP A 153 4.46 -8.43 17.75
C ASP A 153 3.73 -9.77 17.88
N LEU A 154 3.06 -10.22 16.81
CA LEU A 154 2.35 -11.50 16.80
C LEU A 154 3.27 -12.69 16.53
N ALA A 155 4.50 -12.49 16.06
CA ALA A 155 5.40 -13.57 15.67
C ALA A 155 5.56 -14.68 16.74
N PRO A 156 5.76 -14.37 18.04
CA PRO A 156 5.87 -15.39 19.09
C PRO A 156 4.58 -16.19 19.29
N TYR A 157 3.42 -15.58 19.06
CA TYR A 157 2.10 -16.21 19.29
C TYR A 157 1.67 -17.14 18.16
N VAL A 158 2.17 -16.87 16.94
CA VAL A 158 1.85 -17.69 15.75
C VAL A 158 2.98 -18.62 15.36
N GLY A 159 4.06 -18.66 16.14
CA GLY A 159 5.22 -19.51 15.88
C GLY A 159 6.00 -19.12 14.62
N ALA A 160 5.94 -17.85 14.21
CA ALA A 160 6.68 -17.33 13.06
C ALA A 160 8.06 -16.82 13.49
N SER A 161 9.08 -17.12 12.67
CA SER A 161 10.43 -16.59 12.86
C SER A 161 10.67 -15.39 11.93
N LEU A 162 10.91 -14.21 12.50
CA LEU A 162 11.24 -13.01 11.72
C LEU A 162 12.57 -13.19 10.96
N GLU A 163 13.54 -13.91 11.53
CA GLU A 163 14.81 -14.22 10.86
C GLU A 163 14.61 -15.08 9.61
N VAL A 164 13.72 -16.09 9.70
CA VAL A 164 13.35 -16.92 8.56
C VAL A 164 12.66 -16.08 7.50
N MET A 165 11.73 -15.23 7.89
CA MET A 165 11.03 -14.34 6.95
C MET A 165 11.98 -13.37 6.26
N ALA A 166 12.93 -12.78 7.00
CA ALA A 166 13.95 -11.87 6.44
C ALA A 166 14.84 -12.57 5.42
N ARG A 167 15.39 -13.73 5.79
CA ARG A 167 16.23 -14.55 4.90
C ARG A 167 15.49 -14.96 3.63
N ASP A 168 14.27 -15.47 3.79
CA ASP A 168 13.48 -15.98 2.68
C ASP A 168 13.00 -14.84 1.76
N ALA A 169 12.66 -13.68 2.33
CA ALA A 169 12.36 -12.47 1.56
C ALA A 169 13.57 -12.01 0.74
N ALA A 170 14.75 -11.93 1.36
CA ALA A 170 15.98 -11.56 0.66
C ALA A 170 16.30 -12.51 -0.50
N ALA A 171 16.09 -13.82 -0.30
CA ALA A 171 16.34 -14.83 -1.32
C ALA A 171 15.46 -14.67 -2.58
N VAL A 172 14.20 -14.26 -2.42
CA VAL A 172 13.25 -14.13 -3.55
C VAL A 172 13.19 -12.71 -4.13
N ARG A 173 13.61 -11.69 -3.37
CA ARG A 173 13.55 -10.28 -3.78
C ARG A 173 14.88 -9.70 -4.26
N GLY A 174 15.99 -10.36 -3.93
CA GLY A 174 17.33 -9.83 -4.22
C GLY A 174 17.57 -8.52 -3.46
N ILE A 175 17.88 -7.45 -4.18
CA ILE A 175 18.21 -6.13 -3.59
C ILE A 175 16.97 -5.29 -3.20
N ARG A 176 15.75 -5.74 -3.56
CA ARG A 176 14.53 -4.98 -3.25
C ARG A 176 14.29 -4.92 -1.74
N PRO A 177 13.99 -3.74 -1.18
CA PRO A 177 13.91 -3.54 0.25
C PRO A 177 12.74 -4.32 0.89
N VAL A 178 12.94 -4.66 2.16
CA VAL A 178 11.97 -5.29 3.06
C VAL A 178 11.97 -4.52 4.36
N VAL A 179 10.81 -4.11 4.85
CA VAL A 179 10.66 -3.43 6.14
C VAL A 179 9.73 -4.24 7.02
N PHE A 180 10.17 -4.49 8.26
CA PHE A 180 9.35 -5.09 9.30
C PHE A 180 8.62 -4.00 10.07
N THR A 181 7.31 -4.18 10.29
CA THR A 181 6.50 -3.18 10.96
C THR A 181 5.61 -3.76 12.05
N ASN A 182 5.34 -2.93 13.05
CA ASN A 182 4.19 -3.06 13.93
C ASN A 182 3.38 -1.75 13.83
N LEU A 183 2.39 -1.72 12.97
CA LEU A 183 1.59 -0.50 12.74
C LEU A 183 0.81 -0.05 13.99
N LYS A 184 0.57 -0.95 14.95
CA LYS A 184 -0.08 -0.61 16.21
C LYS A 184 0.81 0.25 17.11
N THR A 185 2.10 0.01 17.13
CA THR A 185 3.09 0.75 17.91
C THR A 185 3.80 1.84 17.13
N GLY A 186 3.76 1.76 15.80
CA GLY A 186 4.49 2.63 14.89
C GLY A 186 5.92 2.19 14.59
N GLU A 187 6.34 1.01 15.06
CA GLU A 187 7.65 0.43 14.75
C GLU A 187 7.80 0.18 13.25
N GLY A 188 8.95 0.54 12.66
CA GLY A 188 9.26 0.40 11.25
C GLY A 188 8.55 1.39 10.32
N VAL A 189 7.60 2.19 10.80
CA VAL A 189 6.87 3.17 9.96
C VAL A 189 7.82 4.25 9.42
N ALA A 190 8.79 4.69 10.23
CA ALA A 190 9.77 5.68 9.79
C ALA A 190 10.59 5.19 8.60
N ASP A 191 10.92 3.90 8.54
CA ASP A 191 11.68 3.32 7.44
C ASP A 191 10.84 3.25 6.15
N VAL A 192 9.53 2.97 6.26
CA VAL A 192 8.60 3.02 5.12
C VAL A 192 8.49 4.45 4.58
N ILE A 193 8.34 5.45 5.47
CA ILE A 193 8.27 6.85 5.07
C ILE A 193 9.58 7.30 4.42
N ALA A 194 10.73 6.98 5.02
CA ALA A 194 12.04 7.30 4.46
C ALA A 194 12.22 6.70 3.06
N TRP A 195 11.75 5.47 2.83
CA TRP A 195 11.76 4.85 1.51
C TRP A 195 10.89 5.64 0.51
N ILE A 196 9.67 6.04 0.91
CA ILE A 196 8.76 6.84 0.05
C ILE A 196 9.43 8.18 -0.30
N GLU A 197 9.98 8.87 0.69
CA GLU A 197 10.62 10.17 0.51
C GLU A 197 11.83 10.08 -0.43
N HIS A 198 12.70 9.10 -0.21
CA HIS A 198 13.92 8.92 -0.99
C HIS A 198 13.64 8.44 -2.42
N GLU A 199 12.82 7.41 -2.58
CA GLU A 199 12.63 6.75 -3.89
C GLU A 199 11.59 7.46 -4.78
N LEU A 200 10.60 8.14 -4.17
CA LEU A 200 9.45 8.65 -4.90
C LEU A 200 9.32 10.17 -4.85
N LEU A 201 9.60 10.79 -3.72
CA LEU A 201 9.44 12.23 -3.53
C LEU A 201 10.76 13.00 -3.66
N PHE A 202 11.89 12.27 -3.81
CA PHE A 202 13.23 12.85 -4.02
C PHE A 202 13.63 13.87 -2.96
N ASP A 203 13.30 13.59 -1.70
CA ASP A 203 13.61 14.45 -0.53
C ASP A 203 13.14 15.93 -0.72
N ARG A 204 11.96 16.11 -1.33
CA ARG A 204 11.34 17.44 -1.58
C ARG A 204 10.99 18.19 -0.30
#